data_f0babc07537b35121f7e5f5c1b3c0095
#
_entry.id   f0babc07537b35121f7e5f5c1b3c0095
#
_cell.length_a   1.000
_cell.length_b   1.000
_cell.length_c   1.000
_cell.angle_alpha   90.00
_cell.angle_beta   90.00
_cell.angle_gamma   90.00
#
_symmetry.space_group_name_H-M   'P 1'
#
loop_
_entity.id
_entity.type
_entity.pdbx_description
1 polymer ?
#
loop_
_entity_poly.entity_id
_entity_poly.type
_entity_poly.pdbx_seq_one_letter_code
_entity_poly.pdbx_strand_id
1 'polypeptide(L)'
;IVLITHQMNVVQQIANRVAVMSSGRVVESGDVYDVFAAPRQPVTKRFIATALSGLPEESRVERLHGEWSGRIVTVLIRQKDVSDDHGRTLHASGQNISELIAKYGVESSLLYGGIDTVKGSAIGAITYEFNGPGWHVDEFLRELAQHSDVIDFGTAEKPVAYADAVANHIAGAEAAIANQQSVSQDESAEISASHEGANA
;
A
#
# COMPACT_ATOMS: atom_id res chain seq x y z
N ILE A 1 -3.99 26.76 -12.92
CA ILE A 1 -5.35 26.26 -13.22
C ILE A 1 -5.78 25.43 -12.00
N VAL A 2 -7.02 25.63 -11.53
CA VAL A 2 -7.66 24.81 -10.51
C VAL A 2 -8.78 24.03 -11.17
N LEU A 3 -8.81 22.70 -10.96
CA LEU A 3 -9.84 21.79 -11.44
C LEU A 3 -10.53 21.14 -10.26
N ILE A 4 -11.86 21.15 -10.25
CA ILE A 4 -12.69 20.41 -9.29
C ILE A 4 -13.30 19.22 -10.02
N THR A 5 -12.98 18.02 -9.57
CA THR A 5 -13.46 16.77 -10.18
C THR A 5 -13.50 15.64 -9.16
N HIS A 6 -14.31 14.64 -9.41
CA HIS A 6 -14.28 13.35 -8.70
C HIS A 6 -13.65 12.22 -9.53
N GLN A 7 -13.18 12.54 -10.74
CA GLN A 7 -12.55 11.58 -11.65
C GLN A 7 -11.06 11.46 -11.33
N MET A 8 -10.68 10.46 -10.55
CA MET A 8 -9.31 10.28 -10.09
C MET A 8 -8.31 10.01 -11.24
N ASN A 9 -8.74 9.33 -12.30
CA ASN A 9 -7.93 9.14 -13.50
C ASN A 9 -7.51 10.47 -14.16
N VAL A 10 -8.39 11.47 -14.17
CA VAL A 10 -8.05 12.81 -14.67
C VAL A 10 -7.05 13.48 -13.74
N VAL A 11 -7.25 13.38 -12.41
CA VAL A 11 -6.31 13.93 -11.42
C VAL A 11 -4.92 13.32 -11.60
N GLN A 12 -4.82 12.00 -11.74
CA GLN A 12 -3.54 11.29 -11.95
C GLN A 12 -2.77 11.81 -13.17
N GLN A 13 -3.49 12.09 -14.27
CA GLN A 13 -2.87 12.46 -15.56
C GLN A 13 -2.40 13.91 -15.59
N ILE A 14 -3.15 14.86 -15.01
CA ILE A 14 -2.91 16.28 -15.24
C ILE A 14 -2.54 17.09 -13.99
N ALA A 15 -2.86 16.60 -12.79
CA ALA A 15 -2.63 17.36 -11.57
C ALA A 15 -1.17 17.30 -11.11
N ASN A 16 -0.64 18.43 -10.61
CA ASN A 16 0.64 18.45 -9.90
C ASN A 16 0.43 18.29 -8.41
N ARG A 17 -0.59 18.93 -7.89
CA ARG A 17 -1.01 18.86 -6.49
C ARG A 17 -2.49 18.58 -6.41
N VAL A 18 -2.90 17.93 -5.35
CA VAL A 18 -4.29 17.60 -5.08
C VAL A 18 -4.70 18.05 -3.68
N ALA A 19 -5.94 18.47 -3.54
CA ALA A 19 -6.58 18.68 -2.26
C ALA A 19 -7.87 17.86 -2.23
N VAL A 20 -7.93 16.88 -1.34
CA VAL A 20 -9.11 16.04 -1.13
C VAL A 20 -10.07 16.76 -0.18
N MET A 21 -11.32 16.86 -0.59
CA MET A 21 -12.36 17.51 0.19
C MET A 21 -13.40 16.52 0.67
N SER A 22 -13.85 16.70 1.90
CA SER A 22 -14.97 15.96 2.49
C SER A 22 -15.81 16.92 3.33
N SER A 23 -17.13 16.87 3.18
CA SER A 23 -18.07 17.72 3.92
C SER A 23 -17.69 19.22 3.91
N GLY A 24 -17.27 19.72 2.75
CA GLY A 24 -16.89 21.12 2.55
C GLY A 24 -15.54 21.54 3.14
N ARG A 25 -14.74 20.60 3.64
CA ARG A 25 -13.41 20.87 4.21
C ARG A 25 -12.33 20.12 3.46
N VAL A 26 -11.16 20.72 3.32
CA VAL A 26 -9.98 20.02 2.86
C VAL A 26 -9.51 19.08 3.97
N VAL A 27 -9.48 17.77 3.69
CA VAL A 27 -9.07 16.74 4.64
C VAL A 27 -7.64 16.29 4.40
N GLU A 28 -7.15 16.39 3.16
CA GLU A 28 -5.77 16.03 2.80
C GLU A 28 -5.33 16.85 1.59
N SER A 29 -4.05 17.23 1.54
CA SER A 29 -3.47 17.89 0.38
C SER A 29 -1.99 17.61 0.27
N GLY A 30 -1.47 17.55 -0.98
CA GLY A 30 -0.07 17.28 -1.23
C GLY A 30 0.26 17.20 -2.73
N ASP A 31 1.45 16.71 -3.03
CA ASP A 31 1.79 16.27 -4.38
C ASP A 31 0.86 15.12 -4.79
N VAL A 32 0.51 15.07 -6.07
CA VAL A 32 -0.45 14.06 -6.55
C VAL A 32 0.07 12.65 -6.31
N TYR A 33 1.35 12.41 -6.55
CA TYR A 33 1.93 11.09 -6.33
C TYR A 33 1.90 10.70 -4.85
N ASP A 34 2.33 11.59 -3.95
CA ASP A 34 2.38 11.31 -2.51
C ASP A 34 0.99 10.99 -1.94
N VAL A 35 -0.03 11.75 -2.33
CA VAL A 35 -1.41 11.51 -1.88
C VAL A 35 -1.96 10.20 -2.43
N PHE A 36 -1.59 9.82 -3.66
CA PHE A 36 -2.00 8.53 -4.25
C PHE A 36 -1.21 7.35 -3.68
N ALA A 37 0.10 7.50 -3.50
CA ALA A 37 0.96 6.44 -3.02
C ALA A 37 0.85 6.19 -1.51
N ALA A 38 0.61 7.24 -0.72
CA ALA A 38 0.55 7.17 0.75
C ALA A 38 -0.60 8.02 1.32
N PRO A 39 -1.87 7.70 0.99
CA PRO A 39 -3.01 8.44 1.51
C PRO A 39 -3.11 8.29 3.02
N ARG A 40 -3.26 9.40 3.73
CA ARG A 40 -3.30 9.43 5.20
C ARG A 40 -4.73 9.39 5.73
N GLN A 41 -5.67 10.01 5.03
CA GLN A 41 -7.03 10.13 5.50
C GLN A 41 -7.92 8.98 5.00
N PRO A 42 -8.84 8.44 5.82
CA PRO A 42 -9.72 7.33 5.42
C PRO A 42 -10.55 7.64 4.18
N VAL A 43 -10.98 8.90 4.02
CA VAL A 43 -11.70 9.35 2.83
C VAL A 43 -10.82 9.27 1.60
N THR A 44 -9.57 9.74 1.69
CA THR A 44 -8.59 9.68 0.59
C THR A 44 -8.29 8.23 0.21
N LYS A 45 -8.06 7.36 1.19
CA LYS A 45 -7.82 5.92 0.95
C LYS A 45 -8.95 5.27 0.16
N ARG A 46 -10.21 5.56 0.53
CA ARG A 46 -11.38 5.07 -0.22
C ARG A 46 -11.44 5.59 -1.64
N PHE A 47 -11.19 6.89 -1.86
CA PHE A 47 -11.15 7.44 -3.22
C PHE A 47 -10.05 6.80 -4.07
N ILE A 48 -8.86 6.65 -3.51
CA ILE A 48 -7.72 6.06 -4.21
C ILE A 48 -7.96 4.58 -4.52
N ALA A 49 -8.53 3.81 -3.60
CA ALA A 49 -8.85 2.41 -3.81
C ALA A 49 -9.77 2.19 -5.04
N THR A 50 -10.69 3.13 -5.33
CA THR A 50 -11.53 3.06 -6.52
C THR A 50 -10.84 3.48 -7.82
N ALA A 51 -9.68 4.11 -7.72
CA ALA A 51 -8.94 4.65 -8.86
C ALA A 51 -7.67 3.88 -9.19
N LEU A 52 -7.20 3.02 -8.28
CA LEU A 52 -6.02 2.20 -8.53
C LEU A 52 -6.34 1.13 -9.57
N SER A 53 -5.60 1.16 -10.67
CA SER A 53 -5.64 0.06 -11.63
C SER A 53 -5.18 -1.23 -10.97
N GLY A 54 -5.92 -2.31 -11.25
CA GLY A 54 -5.56 -3.64 -10.79
C GLY A 54 -6.07 -4.03 -9.39
N LEU A 55 -6.78 -3.16 -8.66
CA LEU A 55 -7.51 -3.61 -7.48
C LEU A 55 -8.76 -4.38 -7.94
N PRO A 56 -8.95 -5.65 -7.51
CA PRO A 56 -10.11 -6.42 -7.93
C PRO A 56 -11.39 -5.87 -7.28
N GLU A 57 -12.48 -5.90 -8.00
CA GLU A 57 -13.81 -5.67 -7.44
C GLU A 57 -14.27 -6.87 -6.60
N GLU A 58 -15.19 -6.67 -5.67
CA GLU A 58 -15.75 -7.71 -4.79
C GLU A 58 -16.23 -8.94 -5.59
N SER A 59 -17.02 -8.72 -6.63
CA SER A 59 -17.51 -9.78 -7.51
C SER A 59 -16.42 -10.59 -8.21
N ARG A 60 -15.24 -9.99 -8.40
CA ARG A 60 -14.07 -10.68 -8.94
C ARG A 60 -13.41 -11.53 -7.86
N VAL A 61 -13.26 -11.03 -6.64
CA VAL A 61 -12.71 -11.80 -5.52
C VAL A 61 -13.55 -13.04 -5.25
N GLU A 62 -14.88 -12.91 -5.26
CA GLU A 62 -15.79 -14.06 -5.13
C GLU A 62 -15.57 -15.11 -6.22
N ARG A 63 -15.40 -14.69 -7.49
CA ARG A 63 -15.08 -15.64 -8.56
C ARG A 63 -13.72 -16.29 -8.38
N LEU A 64 -12.71 -15.54 -7.96
CA LEU A 64 -11.38 -16.10 -7.70
C LEU A 64 -11.43 -17.17 -6.60
N HIS A 65 -12.19 -16.97 -5.52
CA HIS A 65 -12.41 -18.01 -4.52
C HIS A 65 -13.16 -19.23 -5.05
N GLY A 66 -13.95 -19.09 -6.10
CA GLY A 66 -14.60 -20.23 -6.77
C GLY A 66 -13.70 -21.03 -7.72
N GLU A 67 -12.63 -20.40 -8.21
CA GLU A 67 -11.71 -20.99 -9.20
C GLU A 67 -10.38 -21.45 -8.58
N TRP A 68 -9.96 -20.83 -7.46
CA TRP A 68 -8.65 -21.02 -6.86
C TRP A 68 -8.77 -21.39 -5.37
N SER A 69 -7.98 -22.34 -4.92
CA SER A 69 -8.05 -22.86 -3.54
C SER A 69 -7.04 -22.20 -2.59
N GLY A 70 -5.99 -21.58 -3.12
CA GLY A 70 -4.94 -20.95 -2.35
C GLY A 70 -5.35 -19.62 -1.71
N ARG A 71 -4.40 -18.96 -1.09
CA ARG A 71 -4.60 -17.64 -0.46
C ARG A 71 -4.62 -16.55 -1.52
N ILE A 72 -5.72 -15.83 -1.63
CA ILE A 72 -5.89 -14.72 -2.57
C ILE A 72 -5.44 -13.43 -1.90
N VAL A 73 -4.41 -12.81 -2.46
CA VAL A 73 -3.78 -11.61 -1.89
C VAL A 73 -3.52 -10.58 -2.98
N THR A 74 -3.91 -9.35 -2.75
CA THR A 74 -3.53 -8.23 -3.60
C THR A 74 -2.36 -7.49 -2.98
N VAL A 75 -1.29 -7.32 -3.75
CA VAL A 75 -0.10 -6.53 -3.40
C VAL A 75 -0.21 -5.18 -4.09
N LEU A 76 -0.15 -4.10 -3.32
CA LEU A 76 -0.16 -2.74 -3.86
C LEU A 76 1.25 -2.37 -4.33
N ILE A 77 1.34 -1.95 -5.57
CA ILE A 77 2.59 -1.50 -6.19
C ILE A 77 2.68 0.02 -6.05
N ARG A 78 3.74 0.47 -5.40
CA ARG A 78 4.06 1.90 -5.24
C ARG A 78 5.55 2.07 -5.43
N GLN A 79 5.94 2.77 -6.47
CA GLN A 79 7.35 3.08 -6.70
C GLN A 79 7.75 4.22 -5.77
N LYS A 80 8.46 3.91 -4.70
CA LYS A 80 9.08 4.90 -3.83
C LYS A 80 10.53 5.05 -4.26
N ASP A 81 10.89 6.19 -4.79
CA ASP A 81 12.28 6.52 -5.05
C ASP A 81 12.98 6.74 -3.70
N VAL A 82 13.72 5.75 -3.25
CA VAL A 82 14.60 5.86 -2.10
C VAL A 82 16.01 6.09 -2.65
N SER A 83 16.56 7.26 -2.43
CA SER A 83 17.97 7.51 -2.73
C SER A 83 18.82 6.92 -1.61
N ASP A 84 19.81 6.10 -1.97
CA ASP A 84 20.84 5.67 -1.01
C ASP A 84 21.82 6.84 -0.68
N ASP A 85 22.66 6.65 0.33
CA ASP A 85 23.67 7.64 0.76
C ASP A 85 24.67 8.01 -0.37
N HIS A 86 24.63 7.31 -1.50
CA HIS A 86 25.48 7.53 -2.68
C HIS A 86 24.70 8.17 -3.84
N GLY A 87 23.46 8.61 -3.61
CA GLY A 87 22.61 9.25 -4.61
C GLY A 87 22.07 8.30 -5.69
N ARG A 88 22.12 6.98 -5.49
CA ARG A 88 21.50 6.01 -6.40
C ARG A 88 20.04 5.84 -6.03
N THR A 89 19.17 6.01 -7.02
CA THR A 89 17.73 5.76 -6.85
C THR A 89 17.49 4.25 -6.74
N LEU A 90 17.06 3.81 -5.56
CA LEU A 90 16.60 2.44 -5.34
C LEU A 90 15.09 2.41 -5.56
N HIS A 91 14.65 1.64 -6.53
CA HIS A 91 13.22 1.43 -6.77
C HIS A 91 12.69 0.45 -5.72
N ALA A 92 12.15 0.99 -4.63
CA ALA A 92 11.61 0.20 -3.52
C ALA A 92 10.12 -0.08 -3.72
N SER A 93 9.78 -0.95 -4.67
CA SER A 93 8.45 -1.56 -4.67
C SER A 93 8.46 -2.90 -5.37
N GLY A 94 7.94 -3.88 -4.70
CA GLY A 94 7.87 -5.27 -5.20
C GLY A 94 9.23 -5.96 -5.29
N GLN A 95 10.27 -5.38 -4.72
CA GLN A 95 11.64 -5.81 -4.92
C GLN A 95 11.92 -7.24 -4.46
N ASN A 96 11.11 -7.78 -3.55
CA ASN A 96 11.44 -9.04 -2.92
C ASN A 96 10.34 -10.10 -2.97
N ILE A 97 9.25 -9.89 -3.70
CA ILE A 97 8.21 -10.92 -3.75
C ILE A 97 8.76 -12.24 -4.32
N SER A 98 9.59 -12.18 -5.36
CA SER A 98 10.21 -13.38 -5.97
C SER A 98 11.24 -14.01 -5.04
N GLU A 99 12.02 -13.21 -4.31
CA GLU A 99 12.99 -13.70 -3.32
C GLU A 99 12.27 -14.32 -2.13
N LEU A 100 11.19 -13.72 -1.65
CA LEU A 100 10.37 -14.26 -0.56
C LEU A 100 9.66 -15.53 -0.97
N ILE A 101 9.11 -15.60 -2.20
CA ILE A 101 8.54 -16.83 -2.76
C ILE A 101 9.56 -17.97 -2.73
N ALA A 102 10.78 -17.71 -3.20
CA ALA A 102 11.86 -18.70 -3.20
C ALA A 102 12.31 -19.07 -1.77
N LYS A 103 12.40 -18.08 -0.87
CA LYS A 103 12.81 -18.28 0.54
C LYS A 103 11.84 -19.20 1.30
N TYR A 104 10.55 -19.01 1.12
CA TYR A 104 9.50 -19.76 1.83
C TYR A 104 8.99 -20.97 1.07
N GLY A 105 9.45 -21.19 -0.17
CA GLY A 105 8.98 -22.29 -1.00
C GLY A 105 7.47 -22.21 -1.30
N VAL A 106 6.95 -21.01 -1.44
CA VAL A 106 5.55 -20.75 -1.77
C VAL A 106 5.40 -20.75 -3.28
N GLU A 107 4.36 -21.39 -3.78
CA GLU A 107 3.97 -21.29 -5.19
C GLU A 107 3.07 -20.07 -5.38
N SER A 108 3.21 -19.39 -6.53
CA SER A 108 2.42 -18.20 -6.82
C SER A 108 1.86 -18.21 -8.23
N SER A 109 0.60 -17.82 -8.37
CA SER A 109 -0.07 -17.58 -9.65
C SER A 109 -0.54 -16.12 -9.70
N LEU A 110 -0.17 -15.40 -10.75
CA LEU A 110 -0.70 -14.05 -11.00
C LEU A 110 -2.11 -14.19 -11.59
N LEU A 111 -3.10 -13.64 -10.91
CA LEU A 111 -4.51 -13.79 -11.27
C LEU A 111 -5.09 -12.57 -11.95
N TYR A 112 -4.74 -11.38 -11.45
CA TYR A 112 -5.30 -10.12 -11.90
C TYR A 112 -4.37 -8.97 -11.53
N GLY A 113 -4.41 -7.87 -12.28
CA GLY A 113 -3.66 -6.69 -11.90
C GLY A 113 -3.60 -5.62 -12.96
N GLY A 114 -3.14 -4.44 -12.55
CA GLY A 114 -2.87 -3.31 -13.41
C GLY A 114 -1.88 -2.37 -12.74
N ILE A 115 -1.03 -1.77 -13.54
CA ILE A 115 -0.03 -0.77 -13.10
C ILE A 115 -0.18 0.44 -13.99
N ASP A 116 -0.38 1.59 -13.36
CA ASP A 116 -0.40 2.91 -14.01
C ASP A 116 0.87 3.68 -13.68
N THR A 117 1.03 4.83 -14.32
CA THR A 117 2.11 5.76 -14.04
C THR A 117 1.54 7.11 -13.60
N VAL A 118 1.93 7.56 -12.42
CA VAL A 118 1.64 8.91 -11.92
C VAL A 118 2.94 9.66 -11.81
N LYS A 119 3.10 10.74 -12.60
CA LYS A 119 4.34 11.54 -12.62
C LYS A 119 5.62 10.74 -12.88
N GLY A 120 5.55 9.72 -13.72
CA GLY A 120 6.69 8.86 -14.02
C GLY A 120 6.95 7.73 -13.02
N SER A 121 6.22 7.66 -11.92
CA SER A 121 6.35 6.62 -10.91
C SER A 121 5.21 5.61 -11.01
N ALA A 122 5.53 4.32 -10.90
CA ALA A 122 4.56 3.25 -11.00
C ALA A 122 3.64 3.21 -9.77
N ILE A 123 2.34 3.00 -10.00
CA ILE A 123 1.34 2.79 -8.98
C ILE A 123 0.28 1.79 -9.50
N GLY A 124 -0.17 0.88 -8.67
CA GLY A 124 -1.17 -0.11 -9.07
C GLY A 124 -1.36 -1.21 -8.05
N ALA A 125 -1.95 -2.31 -8.50
CA ALA A 125 -2.19 -3.48 -7.67
C ALA A 125 -2.06 -4.76 -8.49
N ILE A 126 -1.52 -5.80 -7.89
CA ILE A 126 -1.42 -7.13 -8.50
C ILE A 126 -1.96 -8.16 -7.50
N THR A 127 -2.91 -8.95 -7.97
CA THR A 127 -3.53 -10.01 -7.18
C THR A 127 -2.91 -11.35 -7.54
N TYR A 128 -2.48 -12.05 -6.52
CA TYR A 128 -1.89 -13.38 -6.61
C TYR A 128 -2.74 -14.40 -5.88
N GLU A 129 -2.65 -15.65 -6.32
CA GLU A 129 -2.86 -16.81 -5.46
C GLU A 129 -1.51 -17.26 -4.92
N PHE A 130 -1.46 -17.57 -3.63
CA PHE A 130 -0.31 -18.20 -2.99
C PHE A 130 -0.70 -19.56 -2.46
N ASN A 131 0.09 -20.59 -2.83
CA ASN A 131 -0.08 -21.98 -2.43
C ASN A 131 1.17 -22.49 -1.71
N GLY A 132 0.94 -23.42 -0.78
CA GLY A 132 2.00 -24.05 -0.01
C GLY A 132 1.47 -24.56 1.32
N PRO A 133 2.33 -25.18 2.16
CA PRO A 133 1.97 -25.49 3.54
C PRO A 133 1.52 -24.21 4.25
N GLY A 134 0.39 -24.27 4.99
CA GLY A 134 -0.26 -23.07 5.55
C GLY A 134 0.68 -22.17 6.35
N TRP A 135 1.56 -22.76 7.15
CA TRP A 135 2.54 -21.99 7.94
C TRP A 135 3.61 -21.29 7.06
N HIS A 136 3.97 -21.83 5.89
CA HIS A 136 4.86 -21.16 4.93
C HIS A 136 4.21 -19.92 4.35
N VAL A 137 2.93 -20.04 3.95
CA VAL A 137 2.18 -18.92 3.38
C VAL A 137 1.98 -17.83 4.44
N ASP A 138 1.67 -18.19 5.68
CA ASP A 138 1.48 -17.22 6.77
C ASP A 138 2.77 -16.47 7.11
N GLU A 139 3.93 -17.17 7.18
CA GLU A 139 5.24 -16.53 7.40
C GLU A 139 5.62 -15.62 6.24
N PHE A 140 5.44 -16.13 5.01
CA PHE A 140 5.67 -15.36 3.78
C PHE A 140 4.85 -14.06 3.78
N LEU A 141 3.55 -14.13 4.06
CA LEU A 141 2.69 -12.94 4.08
C LEU A 141 3.05 -11.98 5.20
N ARG A 142 3.48 -12.49 6.35
CA ARG A 142 3.94 -11.65 7.46
C ARG A 142 5.20 -10.86 7.09
N GLU A 143 6.17 -11.48 6.43
CA GLU A 143 7.38 -10.80 5.97
C GLU A 143 7.07 -9.86 4.79
N LEU A 144 6.23 -10.29 3.85
CA LEU A 144 5.80 -9.45 2.73
C LEU A 144 5.11 -8.17 3.21
N ALA A 145 4.25 -8.27 4.23
CA ALA A 145 3.54 -7.12 4.81
C ALA A 145 4.45 -6.11 5.53
N GLN A 146 5.70 -6.47 5.85
CA GLN A 146 6.68 -5.52 6.41
C GLN A 146 7.25 -4.59 5.33
N HIS A 147 7.23 -5.02 4.06
CA HIS A 147 7.87 -4.32 2.95
C HIS A 147 6.89 -3.85 1.87
N SER A 148 5.67 -4.37 1.88
CA SER A 148 4.65 -4.09 0.88
C SER A 148 3.28 -3.97 1.53
N ASP A 149 2.44 -3.10 0.97
CA ASP A 149 1.04 -3.05 1.36
C ASP A 149 0.28 -4.21 0.72
N VAL A 150 -0.37 -5.01 1.55
CA VAL A 150 -1.10 -6.20 1.12
C VAL A 150 -2.57 -6.14 1.56
N ILE A 151 -3.46 -6.65 0.72
CA ILE A 151 -4.86 -6.88 1.04
C ILE A 151 -5.10 -8.37 0.92
N ASP A 152 -5.40 -9.01 2.05
CA ASP A 152 -5.57 -10.45 2.16
C ASP A 152 -7.06 -10.80 2.16
N PHE A 153 -7.51 -11.49 1.13
CA PHE A 153 -8.89 -11.94 0.97
C PHE A 153 -9.13 -13.36 1.51
N GLY A 154 -8.12 -14.00 2.08
CA GLY A 154 -8.22 -15.36 2.63
C GLY A 154 -8.16 -16.45 1.55
N THR A 155 -8.68 -17.62 1.89
CA THR A 155 -8.78 -18.77 0.99
C THR A 155 -10.25 -19.08 0.70
N ALA A 156 -10.52 -19.96 -0.29
CA ALA A 156 -11.87 -20.44 -0.57
C ALA A 156 -12.56 -21.07 0.65
N GLU A 157 -11.81 -21.76 1.51
CA GLU A 157 -12.35 -22.38 2.73
C GLU A 157 -12.58 -21.39 3.88
N LYS A 158 -11.77 -20.32 3.91
CA LYS A 158 -11.81 -19.26 4.94
C LYS A 158 -11.70 -17.88 4.26
N PRO A 159 -12.74 -17.47 3.53
CA PRO A 159 -12.73 -16.18 2.85
C PRO A 159 -12.82 -15.05 3.86
N VAL A 160 -12.08 -13.97 3.59
CA VAL A 160 -12.24 -12.69 4.28
C VAL A 160 -13.17 -11.83 3.43
N ALA A 161 -14.22 -11.28 4.05
CA ALA A 161 -15.15 -10.41 3.33
C ALA A 161 -14.40 -9.21 2.74
N TYR A 162 -14.75 -8.83 1.51
CA TYR A 162 -14.05 -7.77 0.76
C TYR A 162 -13.92 -6.47 1.58
N ALA A 163 -15.03 -6.04 2.20
CA ALA A 163 -15.04 -4.82 3.00
C ALA A 163 -14.10 -4.91 4.21
N ASP A 164 -14.02 -6.09 4.85
CA ASP A 164 -13.14 -6.31 6.00
C ASP A 164 -11.67 -6.38 5.59
N ALA A 165 -11.35 -7.04 4.48
CA ALA A 165 -9.99 -7.12 3.95
C ALA A 165 -9.44 -5.72 3.63
N VAL A 166 -10.24 -4.89 2.96
CA VAL A 166 -9.88 -3.49 2.65
C VAL A 166 -9.81 -2.63 3.92
N ALA A 167 -10.73 -2.82 4.88
CA ALA A 167 -10.71 -2.10 6.15
C ALA A 167 -9.49 -2.47 7.01
N ASN A 168 -9.14 -3.75 7.08
CA ASN A 168 -7.96 -4.23 7.81
C ASN A 168 -6.66 -3.66 7.23
N HIS A 169 -6.54 -3.59 5.91
CA HIS A 169 -5.42 -2.94 5.25
C HIS A 169 -5.32 -1.45 5.64
N ILE A 170 -6.44 -0.72 5.64
CA ILE A 170 -6.49 0.69 6.02
C ILE A 170 -6.06 0.87 7.50
N ALA A 171 -6.61 0.05 8.41
CA ALA A 171 -6.29 0.12 9.84
C ALA A 171 -4.82 -0.25 10.14
N GLY A 172 -4.29 -1.26 9.46
CA GLY A 172 -2.88 -1.65 9.58
C GLY A 172 -1.93 -0.54 9.15
N ALA A 173 -2.24 0.16 8.07
CA ALA A 173 -1.47 1.31 7.61
C ALA A 173 -1.53 2.50 8.58
N GLU A 174 -2.67 2.73 9.25
CA GLU A 174 -2.80 3.77 10.28
C GLU A 174 -1.95 3.47 11.53
N ALA A 175 -1.95 2.23 11.98
CA ALA A 175 -1.13 1.79 13.11
C ALA A 175 0.37 1.92 12.82
N ALA A 176 0.81 1.59 11.61
CA ALA A 176 2.19 1.74 11.18
C ALA A 176 2.65 3.21 11.16
N ILE A 177 1.80 4.13 10.67
CA ILE A 177 2.09 5.57 10.66
C ILE A 177 2.17 6.14 12.09
N ALA A 178 1.25 5.74 12.97
CA ALA A 178 1.24 6.18 14.36
C ALA A 178 2.53 5.74 15.10
N ASN A 179 2.99 4.53 14.84
CA ASN A 179 4.22 4.00 15.44
C ASN A 179 5.48 4.72 14.93
N GLN A 180 5.54 5.08 13.64
CA GLN A 180 6.65 5.85 13.09
C GLN A 180 6.70 7.29 13.65
N GLN A 181 5.56 7.90 13.92
CA GLN A 181 5.50 9.23 14.51
C GLN A 181 5.93 9.24 15.99
N SER A 182 5.64 8.18 16.75
CA SER A 182 6.09 8.06 18.14
C SER A 182 7.60 7.88 18.22
N VAL A 183 8.21 7.07 17.37
CA VAL A 183 9.66 6.85 17.31
C VAL A 183 10.40 8.15 16.94
N SER A 184 9.91 8.89 15.97
CA SER A 184 10.55 10.16 15.55
C SER A 184 10.42 11.28 16.60
N GLN A 185 9.40 11.23 17.46
CA GLN A 185 9.26 12.17 18.57
C GLN A 185 10.22 11.83 19.72
N ASP A 186 10.43 10.55 20.01
CA ASP A 186 11.38 10.09 21.03
C ASP A 186 12.83 10.38 20.63
N GLU A 187 13.21 10.15 19.37
CA GLU A 187 14.54 10.52 18.87
C GLU A 187 14.79 12.05 18.93
N SER A 188 13.77 12.85 18.61
CA SER A 188 13.86 14.31 18.69
C SER A 188 14.00 14.81 20.14
N ALA A 189 13.37 14.13 21.09
CA ALA A 189 13.47 14.44 22.52
C ALA A 189 14.84 14.08 23.08
N GLU A 190 15.42 12.94 22.69
CA GLU A 190 16.77 12.54 23.11
C GLU A 190 17.86 13.47 22.57
N ILE A 191 17.74 13.93 21.30
CA ILE A 191 18.67 14.89 20.70
C ILE A 191 18.59 16.25 21.41
N SER A 192 17.40 16.71 21.81
CA SER A 192 17.22 17.94 22.57
C SER A 192 17.84 17.85 23.97
N ALA A 193 17.64 16.73 24.67
CA ALA A 193 18.17 16.50 26.00
C ALA A 193 19.70 16.38 26.00
N SER A 194 20.31 15.83 24.96
CA SER A 194 21.76 15.73 24.83
C SER A 194 22.45 17.09 24.55
N HIS A 195 21.72 18.06 23.95
CA HIS A 195 22.26 19.41 23.70
C HIS A 195 22.18 20.32 24.93
N GLU A 196 21.22 20.14 25.84
CA GLU A 196 21.13 20.91 27.08
C GLU A 196 22.18 20.48 28.15
N GLY A 197 22.59 19.19 28.13
CA GLY A 197 23.62 18.66 29.02
C GLY A 197 25.08 19.05 28.69
N ALA A 198 25.34 19.61 27.51
CA ALA A 198 26.68 19.99 27.06
C ALA A 198 27.04 21.47 27.32
N ASN A 199 26.12 22.26 27.88
CA ASN A 199 26.31 23.70 28.17
C ASN A 199 26.20 24.05 29.67
N ALA A 200 26.37 23.10 30.55
CA ALA A 200 26.41 23.32 32.01
C ALA A 200 27.82 23.11 32.60
#